data_91772e3c8e3a9bf49a076c4988923745
#
_entry.id   91772e3c8e3a9bf49a076c4988923745
#
_cell.length_a   1.000
_cell.length_b   1.000
_cell.length_c   1.000
_cell.angle_alpha   90.00
_cell.angle_beta   90.00
_cell.angle_gamma   90.00
#
_symmetry.space_group_name_H-M   'P 1'
#
loop_
_entity.id
_entity.type
_entity.pdbx_description
1 polymer ?
#
loop_
_entity_poly.entity_id
_entity_poly.type
_entity_poly.pdbx_seq_one_letter_code
_entity_poly.pdbx_strand_id
1 'polypeptide(L)'
;MNDYLNNPLLLIIDMQNVYKEGQPWECKNYDNALSNILNLLDDGHFSQDNTILTRYIASAHPTGVWKNYNEEYAEINANQWYNDLDQKLQLRYKDYRCYDKSTFSSYSVKELQEAVNNASSVVITGVVAECCVLATVSSLIDAGKYVYYITDAVAGLDNEKENATIKVLEGLAPLHLSIITTNEFKALARNNTGLSKLNLF
;
A
#
# COMPACT_ATOMS: atom_id res chain seq x y z
N MET A 1 6.08 25.25 -0.49
CA MET A 1 4.89 24.37 -0.40
C MET A 1 5.32 23.02 -0.94
N ASN A 2 5.04 21.94 -0.26
CA ASN A 2 5.41 20.60 -0.78
C ASN A 2 4.29 20.14 -1.74
N ASP A 3 4.51 20.32 -3.05
CA ASP A 3 3.51 20.03 -4.08
C ASP A 3 3.05 18.55 -4.08
N TYR A 4 3.86 17.66 -3.53
CA TYR A 4 3.52 16.25 -3.37
C TYR A 4 2.38 15.96 -2.38
N LEU A 5 2.00 16.93 -1.53
CA LEU A 5 0.90 16.80 -0.57
C LEU A 5 -0.42 17.47 -1.01
N ASN A 6 -0.48 18.00 -2.23
CA ASN A 6 -1.69 18.70 -2.69
C ASN A 6 -2.85 17.75 -2.99
N ASN A 7 -2.57 16.57 -3.53
CA ASN A 7 -3.56 15.53 -3.84
C ASN A 7 -2.90 14.14 -3.74
N PRO A 8 -2.48 13.69 -2.54
CA PRO A 8 -1.88 12.37 -2.36
C PRO A 8 -2.91 11.26 -2.49
N LEU A 9 -2.54 10.14 -3.11
CA LEU A 9 -3.32 8.91 -3.18
C LEU A 9 -2.84 7.94 -2.09
N LEU A 10 -3.72 7.50 -1.21
CA LEU A 10 -3.43 6.40 -0.29
C LEU A 10 -3.62 5.06 -1.01
N LEU A 11 -2.58 4.25 -1.04
CA LEU A 11 -2.62 2.89 -1.57
C LEU A 11 -2.41 1.88 -0.44
N ILE A 12 -3.45 1.08 -0.19
CA ILE A 12 -3.47 0.01 0.81
C ILE A 12 -3.29 -1.31 0.09
N ILE A 13 -2.10 -1.90 0.20
CA ILE A 13 -1.70 -3.08 -0.57
C ILE A 13 -2.04 -4.34 0.21
N ASP A 14 -2.91 -5.18 -0.35
CA ASP A 14 -3.12 -6.61 -0.03
C ASP A 14 -3.36 -6.93 1.45
N MET A 15 -4.06 -6.09 2.19
CA MET A 15 -4.40 -6.36 3.60
C MET A 15 -5.45 -7.46 3.73
N GLN A 16 -5.07 -8.68 3.29
CA GLN A 16 -5.91 -9.89 3.22
C GLN A 16 -5.70 -10.79 4.45
N ASN A 17 -6.67 -11.66 4.71
CA ASN A 17 -6.63 -12.53 5.89
C ASN A 17 -5.49 -13.55 5.86
N VAL A 18 -4.99 -13.92 4.70
CA VAL A 18 -3.86 -14.87 4.54
C VAL A 18 -2.56 -14.39 5.19
N TYR A 19 -2.42 -13.06 5.40
CA TYR A 19 -1.21 -12.45 5.97
C TYR A 19 -1.28 -12.24 7.50
N LYS A 20 -2.40 -12.59 8.14
CA LYS A 20 -2.58 -12.46 9.59
C LYS A 20 -1.73 -13.45 10.36
N GLU A 21 -1.55 -13.18 11.66
CA GLU A 21 -0.86 -14.10 12.58
C GLU A 21 -1.46 -15.51 12.51
N GLY A 22 -0.59 -16.52 12.44
CA GLY A 22 -0.95 -17.92 12.33
C GLY A 22 -1.48 -18.38 10.98
N GLN A 23 -1.49 -17.51 9.95
CA GLN A 23 -1.94 -17.85 8.60
C GLN A 23 -0.75 -18.19 7.67
N PRO A 24 -1.00 -18.86 6.52
CA PRO A 24 0.07 -19.40 5.67
C PRO A 24 1.12 -18.39 5.20
N TRP A 25 0.74 -17.13 5.00
CA TRP A 25 1.63 -16.05 4.56
C TRP A 25 1.79 -14.97 5.63
N GLU A 26 1.79 -15.37 6.89
CA GLU A 26 1.88 -14.48 8.05
C GLU A 26 2.93 -13.38 7.86
N CYS A 27 2.52 -12.13 8.09
CA CYS A 27 3.40 -10.98 8.23
C CYS A 27 3.50 -10.59 9.71
N LYS A 28 4.72 -10.51 10.22
CA LYS A 28 5.03 -10.36 11.66
C LYS A 28 4.32 -9.18 12.33
N ASN A 29 4.27 -8.05 11.63
CA ASN A 29 3.73 -6.78 12.15
C ASN A 29 2.38 -6.42 11.53
N TYR A 30 1.62 -7.41 11.01
CA TYR A 30 0.36 -7.19 10.30
C TYR A 30 -0.64 -6.34 11.09
N ASP A 31 -0.91 -6.68 12.34
CA ASP A 31 -1.91 -5.98 13.16
C ASP A 31 -1.48 -4.54 13.50
N ASN A 32 -0.19 -4.30 13.68
CA ASN A 32 0.34 -2.95 13.84
C ASN A 32 0.17 -2.12 12.56
N ALA A 33 0.51 -2.68 11.41
CA ALA A 33 0.32 -2.03 10.12
C ALA A 33 -1.16 -1.72 9.87
N LEU A 34 -2.06 -2.67 10.12
CA LEU A 34 -3.50 -2.47 10.00
C LEU A 34 -4.01 -1.34 10.91
N SER A 35 -3.55 -1.30 12.17
CA SER A 35 -3.93 -0.24 13.11
C SER A 35 -3.51 1.15 12.62
N ASN A 36 -2.31 1.27 12.07
CA ASN A 36 -1.80 2.53 11.52
C ASN A 36 -2.49 2.92 10.21
N ILE A 37 -2.85 1.97 9.35
CA ILE A 37 -3.69 2.21 8.17
C ILE A 37 -5.05 2.78 8.58
N LEU A 38 -5.72 2.17 9.57
CA LEU A 38 -6.99 2.66 10.08
C LEU A 38 -6.85 4.07 10.67
N ASN A 39 -5.74 4.35 11.37
CA ASN A 39 -5.44 5.69 11.91
C ASN A 39 -5.24 6.74 10.80
N LEU A 40 -4.63 6.38 9.66
CA LEU A 40 -4.53 7.27 8.50
C LEU A 40 -5.91 7.58 7.90
N LEU A 41 -6.76 6.56 7.77
CA LEU A 41 -8.10 6.70 7.21
C LEU A 41 -9.03 7.53 8.14
N ASP A 42 -8.88 7.37 9.47
CA ASP A 42 -9.69 8.09 10.47
C ASP A 42 -9.26 9.56 10.65
N ASP A 43 -8.08 9.96 10.19
CA ASP A 43 -7.56 11.32 10.34
C ASP A 43 -8.22 12.35 9.41
N GLY A 44 -9.01 11.88 8.44
CA GLY A 44 -9.78 12.73 7.52
C GLY A 44 -8.98 13.31 6.34
N HIS A 45 -7.71 12.97 6.17
CA HIS A 45 -6.91 13.33 4.98
C HIS A 45 -7.23 12.46 3.77
N PHE A 46 -7.74 11.25 4.01
CA PHE A 46 -8.08 10.27 2.99
C PHE A 46 -9.57 9.94 3.02
N SER A 47 -10.15 9.85 1.83
CA SER A 47 -11.54 9.49 1.58
C SER A 47 -11.61 8.42 0.50
N GLN A 48 -12.81 7.97 0.14
CA GLN A 48 -13.02 7.06 -0.99
C GLN A 48 -12.48 7.60 -2.33
N ASP A 49 -12.36 8.93 -2.48
CA ASP A 49 -11.94 9.55 -3.74
C ASP A 49 -10.43 9.45 -3.97
N ASN A 50 -9.66 9.46 -2.87
CA ASN A 50 -8.19 9.42 -2.92
C ASN A 50 -7.59 8.23 -2.15
N THR A 51 -8.35 7.13 -2.02
CA THR A 51 -7.88 5.87 -1.44
C THR A 51 -8.21 4.71 -2.37
N ILE A 52 -7.25 3.80 -2.55
CA ILE A 52 -7.42 2.56 -3.29
C ILE A 52 -6.86 1.40 -2.46
N LEU A 53 -7.60 0.30 -2.42
CA LEU A 53 -7.15 -0.97 -1.88
C LEU A 53 -6.81 -1.93 -3.02
N THR A 54 -5.87 -2.84 -2.79
CA THR A 54 -5.63 -3.96 -3.69
C THR A 54 -5.75 -5.29 -2.97
N ARG A 55 -6.00 -6.36 -3.77
CA ARG A 55 -5.90 -7.74 -3.33
C ARG A 55 -5.07 -8.53 -4.32
N TYR A 56 -4.22 -9.40 -3.82
CA TYR A 56 -3.63 -10.43 -4.67
C TYR A 56 -4.65 -11.55 -4.87
N ILE A 57 -5.01 -11.79 -6.11
CA ILE A 57 -5.88 -12.91 -6.55
C ILE A 57 -5.17 -13.64 -7.67
N ALA A 58 -4.91 -14.93 -7.46
CA ALA A 58 -4.23 -15.75 -8.45
C ALA A 58 -4.99 -15.76 -9.79
N SER A 59 -4.29 -15.50 -10.88
CA SER A 59 -4.90 -15.53 -12.23
C SER A 59 -5.38 -16.93 -12.59
N ALA A 60 -6.55 -17.04 -13.20
CA ALA A 60 -7.01 -18.28 -13.80
C ALA A 60 -6.16 -18.70 -15.01
N HIS A 61 -5.44 -17.75 -15.63
CA HIS A 61 -4.59 -17.97 -16.80
C HIS A 61 -3.18 -17.40 -16.54
N PRO A 62 -2.41 -18.00 -15.60
CA PRO A 62 -1.09 -17.49 -15.24
C PRO A 62 -0.11 -17.69 -16.40
N THR A 63 0.87 -16.77 -16.53
CA THR A 63 1.92 -16.84 -17.54
C THR A 63 3.31 -16.94 -16.89
N GLY A 64 4.27 -17.51 -17.60
CA GLY A 64 5.65 -17.59 -17.14
C GLY A 64 5.79 -18.27 -15.78
N VAL A 65 6.57 -17.70 -14.91
CA VAL A 65 6.86 -18.22 -13.55
C VAL A 65 5.63 -18.23 -12.63
N TRP A 66 4.60 -17.45 -12.94
CA TRP A 66 3.36 -17.41 -12.16
C TRP A 66 2.57 -18.73 -12.24
N LYS A 67 2.81 -19.57 -13.28
CA LYS A 67 2.23 -20.91 -13.35
C LYS A 67 2.69 -21.77 -12.18
N ASN A 68 3.99 -21.87 -11.98
CA ASN A 68 4.57 -22.67 -10.90
C ASN A 68 4.20 -22.09 -9.53
N TYR A 69 4.19 -20.75 -9.40
CA TYR A 69 3.77 -20.08 -8.17
C TYR A 69 2.31 -20.41 -7.81
N ASN A 70 1.40 -20.31 -8.78
CA ASN A 70 -0.01 -20.60 -8.52
C ASN A 70 -0.29 -22.10 -8.28
N GLU A 71 0.50 -23.00 -8.86
CA GLU A 71 0.44 -24.45 -8.59
C GLU A 71 0.91 -24.76 -7.16
N GLU A 72 2.03 -24.18 -6.72
CA GLU A 72 2.59 -24.35 -5.38
C GLU A 72 1.62 -23.89 -4.28
N TYR A 73 0.92 -22.77 -4.51
CA TYR A 73 -0.02 -22.19 -3.56
C TYR A 73 -1.49 -22.40 -3.91
N ALA A 74 -1.81 -23.47 -4.69
CA ALA A 74 -3.16 -23.69 -5.20
C ALA A 74 -4.23 -23.78 -4.10
N GLU A 75 -3.95 -24.47 -3.00
CA GLU A 75 -4.88 -24.61 -1.87
C GLU A 75 -5.14 -23.25 -1.17
N ILE A 76 -4.10 -22.44 -1.00
CA ILE A 76 -4.21 -21.10 -0.41
C ILE A 76 -5.04 -20.21 -1.35
N ASN A 77 -4.70 -20.20 -2.64
CA ASN A 77 -5.37 -19.39 -3.65
C ASN A 77 -6.85 -19.76 -3.83
N ALA A 78 -7.23 -21.02 -3.59
CA ALA A 78 -8.62 -21.48 -3.65
C ALA A 78 -9.45 -21.10 -2.43
N ASN A 79 -8.84 -20.65 -1.33
CA ASN A 79 -9.55 -20.33 -0.10
C ASN A 79 -10.08 -18.89 -0.14
N GLN A 80 -11.41 -18.76 -0.24
CA GLN A 80 -12.07 -17.45 -0.31
C GLN A 80 -11.75 -16.55 0.88
N TRP A 81 -11.72 -17.11 2.10
CA TRP A 81 -11.43 -16.33 3.30
C TRP A 81 -10.00 -15.76 3.28
N TYR A 82 -9.01 -16.53 2.77
CA TYR A 82 -7.64 -16.03 2.60
C TYR A 82 -7.58 -14.86 1.60
N ASN A 83 -8.38 -14.93 0.56
CA ASN A 83 -8.44 -13.92 -0.48
C ASN A 83 -9.16 -12.63 -0.05
N ASP A 84 -10.03 -12.72 0.96
CA ASP A 84 -10.78 -11.58 1.46
C ASP A 84 -9.87 -10.59 2.22
N LEU A 85 -10.17 -9.30 2.11
CA LEU A 85 -9.54 -8.27 2.94
C LEU A 85 -9.84 -8.51 4.42
N ASP A 86 -9.03 -7.92 5.31
CA ASP A 86 -9.31 -7.88 6.73
C ASP A 86 -10.72 -7.34 7.01
N GLN A 87 -11.44 -7.98 7.93
CA GLN A 87 -12.81 -7.62 8.26
C GLN A 87 -12.99 -6.16 8.69
N LYS A 88 -11.99 -5.58 9.38
CA LYS A 88 -12.05 -4.17 9.80
C LYS A 88 -12.05 -3.23 8.61
N LEU A 89 -11.33 -3.57 7.53
CA LEU A 89 -11.37 -2.82 6.28
C LEU A 89 -12.67 -3.07 5.51
N GLN A 90 -13.10 -4.31 5.39
CA GLN A 90 -14.36 -4.64 4.69
C GLN A 90 -15.57 -3.92 5.28
N LEU A 91 -15.71 -3.91 6.61
CA LEU A 91 -16.88 -3.33 7.26
C LEU A 91 -16.92 -1.79 7.19
N ARG A 92 -15.77 -1.13 7.30
CA ARG A 92 -15.68 0.34 7.39
C ARG A 92 -15.51 1.01 6.05
N TYR A 93 -14.89 0.32 5.07
CA TYR A 93 -14.44 0.91 3.81
C TYR A 93 -14.93 0.10 2.60
N LYS A 94 -16.11 -0.58 2.72
CA LYS A 94 -16.73 -1.41 1.67
C LYS A 94 -17.01 -0.67 0.36
N ASP A 95 -17.21 0.65 0.45
CA ASP A 95 -17.53 1.49 -0.72
C ASP A 95 -16.25 2.11 -1.35
N TYR A 96 -15.07 1.80 -0.80
CA TYR A 96 -13.80 2.25 -1.36
C TYR A 96 -13.42 1.40 -2.57
N ARG A 97 -12.68 1.99 -3.50
CA ARG A 97 -12.18 1.28 -4.68
C ARG A 97 -11.22 0.18 -4.25
N CYS A 98 -11.50 -1.04 -4.65
CA CYS A 98 -10.65 -2.19 -4.43
C CYS A 98 -10.43 -2.92 -5.77
N TYR A 99 -9.17 -3.17 -6.12
CA TYR A 99 -8.79 -3.83 -7.37
C TYR A 99 -8.02 -5.12 -7.10
N ASP A 100 -8.33 -6.14 -7.88
CA ASP A 100 -7.59 -7.40 -7.87
C ASP A 100 -6.39 -7.31 -8.81
N LYS A 101 -5.26 -7.83 -8.35
CA LYS A 101 -4.05 -8.00 -9.14
C LYS A 101 -3.53 -9.42 -9.01
N SER A 102 -2.83 -9.92 -10.01
CA SER A 102 -2.28 -11.28 -10.05
C SER A 102 -0.74 -11.33 -10.13
N THR A 103 -0.11 -10.21 -9.86
CA THR A 103 1.36 -10.04 -9.78
C THR A 103 1.72 -9.22 -8.55
N PHE A 104 3.02 -9.08 -8.24
CA PHE A 104 3.42 -8.34 -7.04
C PHE A 104 3.06 -6.85 -7.12
N SER A 105 3.43 -6.17 -8.20
CA SER A 105 3.17 -4.73 -8.31
C SER A 105 1.68 -4.41 -8.49
N SER A 106 1.12 -3.59 -7.60
CA SER A 106 -0.23 -3.04 -7.75
C SER A 106 -0.33 -2.09 -8.96
N TYR A 107 0.79 -1.50 -9.39
CA TYR A 107 0.83 -0.63 -10.58
C TYR A 107 0.58 -1.38 -11.89
N SER A 108 0.49 -2.73 -11.87
CA SER A 108 0.03 -3.53 -13.01
C SER A 108 -1.46 -3.34 -13.33
N VAL A 109 -2.25 -2.81 -12.40
CA VAL A 109 -3.69 -2.56 -12.56
C VAL A 109 -3.89 -1.23 -13.30
N LYS A 110 -4.61 -1.29 -14.43
CA LYS A 110 -4.81 -0.12 -15.31
C LYS A 110 -5.57 1.02 -14.63
N GLU A 111 -6.62 0.70 -13.89
CA GLU A 111 -7.43 1.65 -13.15
C GLU A 111 -6.62 2.34 -12.05
N LEU A 112 -5.67 1.63 -11.45
CA LEU A 112 -4.73 2.22 -10.49
C LEU A 112 -3.75 3.17 -11.19
N GLN A 113 -3.24 2.82 -12.38
CA GLN A 113 -2.37 3.72 -13.15
C GLN A 113 -3.06 5.05 -13.45
N GLU A 114 -4.35 5.02 -13.83
CA GLU A 114 -5.14 6.22 -14.09
C GLU A 114 -5.28 7.09 -12.83
N ALA A 115 -5.57 6.50 -11.68
CA ALA A 115 -5.65 7.21 -10.41
C ALA A 115 -4.29 7.80 -9.97
N VAL A 116 -3.22 7.03 -10.13
CA VAL A 116 -1.84 7.47 -9.84
C VAL A 116 -1.45 8.66 -10.74
N ASN A 117 -1.82 8.65 -12.02
CA ASN A 117 -1.52 9.75 -12.94
C ASN A 117 -2.13 11.07 -12.47
N ASN A 118 -3.30 11.03 -11.84
CA ASN A 118 -4.02 12.20 -11.33
C ASN A 118 -3.57 12.62 -9.91
N ALA A 119 -2.79 11.79 -9.22
CA ALA A 119 -2.29 12.07 -7.88
C ALA A 119 -0.98 12.86 -7.92
N SER A 120 -0.75 13.71 -6.91
CA SER A 120 0.52 14.43 -6.74
C SER A 120 1.63 13.53 -6.20
N SER A 121 1.27 12.51 -5.43
CA SER A 121 2.14 11.49 -4.86
C SER A 121 1.34 10.25 -4.46
N VAL A 122 2.03 9.18 -4.08
CA VAL A 122 1.38 7.96 -3.57
C VAL A 122 1.89 7.66 -2.17
N VAL A 123 0.96 7.48 -1.23
CA VAL A 123 1.22 7.07 0.14
C VAL A 123 1.05 5.56 0.22
N ILE A 124 2.13 4.84 0.49
CA ILE A 124 2.21 3.38 0.43
C ILE A 124 2.07 2.78 1.82
N THR A 125 1.14 1.83 1.93
CA THR A 125 0.87 1.02 3.12
C THR A 125 0.53 -0.43 2.72
N GLY A 126 0.49 -1.34 3.69
CA GLY A 126 0.03 -2.72 3.48
C GLY A 126 1.14 -3.76 3.50
N VAL A 127 0.95 -4.86 2.77
CA VAL A 127 1.81 -6.05 2.80
C VAL A 127 2.08 -6.56 1.37
N VAL A 128 3.10 -7.32 1.13
CA VAL A 128 4.25 -7.73 1.93
C VAL A 128 5.39 -6.79 1.60
N ALA A 129 6.10 -6.26 2.61
CA ALA A 129 7.12 -5.22 2.45
C ALA A 129 8.13 -5.53 1.34
N GLU A 130 8.76 -6.71 1.39
CA GLU A 130 9.82 -7.17 0.47
C GLU A 130 9.30 -7.66 -0.89
N CYS A 131 7.97 -7.80 -1.06
CA CYS A 131 7.35 -8.32 -2.27
C CYS A 131 6.44 -7.29 -2.95
N CYS A 132 5.13 -7.33 -2.64
CA CYS A 132 4.11 -6.50 -3.30
C CYS A 132 4.36 -5.01 -3.08
N VAL A 133 4.76 -4.62 -1.87
CA VAL A 133 5.05 -3.22 -1.53
C VAL A 133 6.29 -2.73 -2.28
N LEU A 134 7.43 -3.43 -2.16
CA LEU A 134 8.68 -3.03 -2.84
C LEU A 134 8.52 -2.98 -4.36
N ALA A 135 7.87 -3.98 -4.96
CA ALA A 135 7.61 -4.01 -6.40
C ALA A 135 6.71 -2.85 -6.85
N THR A 136 5.72 -2.48 -6.03
CA THR A 136 4.84 -1.34 -6.33
C THR A 136 5.59 -0.02 -6.21
N VAL A 137 6.38 0.18 -5.15
CA VAL A 137 7.21 1.39 -4.96
C VAL A 137 8.13 1.60 -6.15
N SER A 138 8.86 0.55 -6.58
CA SER A 138 9.77 0.64 -7.74
C SER A 138 9.02 1.03 -9.01
N SER A 139 7.86 0.41 -9.27
CA SER A 139 7.05 0.73 -10.45
C SER A 139 6.50 2.17 -10.43
N LEU A 140 6.14 2.69 -9.26
CA LEU A 140 5.67 4.07 -9.10
C LEU A 140 6.78 5.09 -9.33
N ILE A 141 7.99 4.81 -8.84
CA ILE A 141 9.17 5.66 -9.06
C ILE A 141 9.52 5.69 -10.55
N ASP A 142 9.52 4.54 -11.23
CA ASP A 142 9.76 4.45 -12.67
C ASP A 142 8.70 5.20 -13.49
N ALA A 143 7.47 5.28 -12.97
CA ALA A 143 6.39 6.10 -13.53
C ALA A 143 6.49 7.60 -13.18
N GLY A 144 7.56 8.03 -12.49
CA GLY A 144 7.82 9.42 -12.13
C GLY A 144 7.02 9.93 -10.92
N LYS A 145 6.49 9.03 -10.08
CA LYS A 145 5.70 9.42 -8.91
C LYS A 145 6.56 9.48 -7.64
N TYR A 146 6.36 10.55 -6.88
CA TYR A 146 6.91 10.65 -5.53
C TYR A 146 6.15 9.72 -4.58
N VAL A 147 6.88 9.01 -3.70
CA VAL A 147 6.29 8.02 -2.80
C VAL A 147 6.52 8.42 -1.34
N TYR A 148 5.49 8.33 -0.52
CA TYR A 148 5.60 8.30 0.93
C TYR A 148 5.48 6.85 1.39
N TYR A 149 6.58 6.25 1.82
CA TYR A 149 6.61 4.91 2.40
C TYR A 149 6.38 5.01 3.90
N ILE A 150 5.25 4.47 4.38
CA ILE A 150 4.84 4.59 5.79
C ILE A 150 5.33 3.38 6.57
N THR A 151 6.44 3.53 7.28
CA THR A 151 7.19 2.42 7.89
C THR A 151 6.41 1.59 8.89
N ASP A 152 5.56 2.21 9.71
CA ASP A 152 4.72 1.58 10.72
C ASP A 152 3.34 1.13 10.21
N ALA A 153 3.02 1.43 8.94
CA ALA A 153 1.83 0.97 8.24
C ALA A 153 2.14 -0.04 7.12
N VAL A 154 3.35 -0.55 7.06
CA VAL A 154 3.79 -1.64 6.18
C VAL A 154 4.28 -2.79 7.04
N ALA A 155 3.97 -4.03 6.64
CA ALA A 155 4.50 -5.24 7.26
C ALA A 155 5.10 -6.19 6.24
N GLY A 156 6.15 -6.88 6.65
CA GLY A 156 6.83 -7.94 5.90
C GLY A 156 6.74 -9.28 6.63
N LEU A 157 7.34 -10.31 6.05
CA LEU A 157 7.37 -11.65 6.64
C LEU A 157 7.96 -11.62 8.06
N ASP A 158 9.01 -10.81 8.26
CA ASP A 158 9.69 -10.63 9.54
C ASP A 158 10.40 -9.26 9.59
N ASN A 159 10.91 -8.90 10.77
CA ASN A 159 11.60 -7.63 10.98
C ASN A 159 12.88 -7.50 10.15
N GLU A 160 13.56 -8.60 9.83
CA GLU A 160 14.77 -8.59 9.00
C GLU A 160 14.44 -8.16 7.57
N LYS A 161 13.36 -8.72 6.99
CA LYS A 161 12.89 -8.36 5.64
C LYS A 161 12.32 -6.95 5.56
N GLU A 162 11.57 -6.52 6.60
CA GLU A 162 11.12 -5.13 6.69
C GLU A 162 12.31 -4.16 6.69
N ASN A 163 13.32 -4.42 7.54
CA ASN A 163 14.52 -3.59 7.61
C ASN A 163 15.33 -3.64 6.32
N ALA A 164 15.43 -4.81 5.66
CA ALA A 164 16.10 -4.95 4.37
C ALA A 164 15.40 -4.13 3.28
N THR A 165 14.07 -4.12 3.27
CA THR A 165 13.28 -3.31 2.34
C THR A 165 13.54 -1.82 2.57
N ILE A 166 13.51 -1.35 3.82
CA ILE A 166 13.84 0.04 4.17
C ILE A 166 15.26 0.39 3.70
N LYS A 167 16.22 -0.52 3.93
CA LYS A 167 17.63 -0.34 3.51
C LYS A 167 17.79 -0.12 2.00
N VAL A 168 17.02 -0.87 1.19
CA VAL A 168 16.97 -0.67 -0.27
C VAL A 168 16.41 0.70 -0.61
N LEU A 169 15.30 1.08 0.02
CA LEU A 169 14.59 2.34 -0.23
C LEU A 169 15.38 3.57 0.21
N GLU A 170 16.20 3.48 1.28
CA GLU A 170 17.09 4.55 1.73
C GLU A 170 17.98 5.08 0.61
N GLY A 171 18.41 4.21 -0.32
CA GLY A 171 19.21 4.60 -1.47
C GLY A 171 18.49 5.48 -2.49
N LEU A 172 17.17 5.56 -2.43
CA LEU A 172 16.33 6.34 -3.33
C LEU A 172 15.80 7.62 -2.68
N ALA A 173 15.89 7.72 -1.35
CA ALA A 173 15.52 8.90 -0.60
C ALA A 173 16.61 10.00 -0.68
N PRO A 174 16.26 11.29 -0.59
CA PRO A 174 14.91 11.85 -0.53
C PRO A 174 14.34 12.23 -1.90
N LEU A 175 15.05 11.94 -3.01
CA LEU A 175 14.68 12.45 -4.33
C LEU A 175 13.42 11.80 -4.90
N HIS A 176 13.23 10.50 -4.65
CA HIS A 176 12.11 9.73 -5.19
C HIS A 176 11.06 9.39 -4.14
N LEU A 177 11.45 9.33 -2.88
CA LEU A 177 10.55 8.96 -1.79
C LEU A 177 10.97 9.55 -0.44
N SER A 178 9.99 9.57 0.48
CA SER A 178 10.22 9.76 1.92
C SER A 178 9.88 8.48 2.67
N ILE A 179 10.74 8.11 3.62
CA ILE A 179 10.56 6.98 4.54
C ILE A 179 10.19 7.58 5.89
N ILE A 180 8.92 7.48 6.27
CA ILE A 180 8.36 8.17 7.44
C ILE A 180 7.31 7.31 8.14
N THR A 181 7.00 7.66 9.37
CA THR A 181 5.93 7.04 10.15
C THR A 181 4.56 7.65 9.84
N THR A 182 3.49 6.97 10.25
CA THR A 182 2.12 7.49 10.21
C THR A 182 1.99 8.87 10.85
N ASN A 183 2.58 9.07 12.02
CA ASN A 183 2.49 10.34 12.73
C ASN A 183 3.26 11.48 12.03
N GLU A 184 4.41 11.18 11.46
CA GLU A 184 5.18 12.15 10.67
C GLU A 184 4.43 12.55 9.40
N PHE A 185 3.84 11.59 8.68
CA PHE A 185 3.00 11.90 7.51
C PHE A 185 1.82 12.81 7.89
N LYS A 186 1.08 12.47 8.95
CA LYS A 186 -0.06 13.29 9.43
C LYS A 186 0.37 14.71 9.80
N ALA A 187 1.51 14.89 10.44
CA ALA A 187 2.05 16.20 10.76
C ALA A 187 2.38 17.02 9.50
N LEU A 188 3.00 16.38 8.48
CA LEU A 188 3.29 17.02 7.21
C LEU A 188 2.01 17.43 6.46
N ALA A 189 1.01 16.56 6.40
CA ALA A 189 -0.26 16.82 5.72
C ALA A 189 -1.03 17.98 6.36
N ARG A 190 -1.12 18.01 7.70
CA ARG A 190 -1.77 19.11 8.44
C ARG A 190 -1.07 20.46 8.22
N ASN A 191 0.25 20.50 8.21
CA ASN A 191 1.01 21.72 7.96
C ASN A 191 0.75 22.24 6.52
N ASN A 192 0.63 21.38 5.54
CA ASN A 192 0.34 21.76 4.16
C ASN A 192 -1.08 22.37 4.03
N THR A 193 -2.09 21.79 4.68
CA THR A 193 -3.46 22.33 4.68
C THR A 193 -3.60 23.63 5.49
N GLY A 194 -2.80 23.82 6.53
CA GLY A 194 -2.72 25.07 7.30
C GLY A 194 -2.16 26.24 6.49
N LEU A 195 -1.14 26.00 5.69
CA LEU A 195 -0.52 27.02 4.83
C LEU A 195 -1.43 27.41 3.64
N SER A 196 -2.25 26.49 3.13
CA SER A 196 -3.21 26.82 2.06
C SER A 196 -4.32 27.77 2.51
N LYS A 197 -4.71 27.74 3.79
CA LYS A 197 -5.70 28.67 4.36
C LYS A 197 -5.16 30.08 4.62
N LEU A 198 -3.84 30.24 4.80
CA LEU A 198 -3.20 31.54 5.03
C LEU A 198 -2.93 32.32 3.73
N ASN A 199 -2.90 31.67 2.58
CA ASN A 199 -2.65 32.29 1.28
C ASN A 199 -3.94 32.74 0.51
N LEU A 200 -5.10 32.70 1.18
CA LEU A 200 -6.40 33.14 0.61
C LEU A 200 -6.87 34.51 1.14
N PHE A 201 -5.95 35.31 1.74
CA PHE A 201 -6.22 36.69 2.17
C PHE A 201 -5.24 37.68 1.56
#